data_0ffbb8c647aa85ae0ea96a847e9dfa2b
#
_entry.id   0ffbb8c647aa85ae0ea96a847e9dfa2b
#
_cell.length_a   1.000
_cell.length_b   1.000
_cell.length_c   1.000
_cell.angle_alpha   90.00
_cell.angle_beta   90.00
_cell.angle_gamma   90.00
#
_symmetry.space_group_name_H-M   'P 1'
#
loop_
_entity.id
_entity.type
_entity.pdbx_description
1 polymer ?
#
loop_
_entity_poly.entity_id
_entity_poly.type
_entity_poly.pdbx_seq_one_letter_code
_entity_poly.pdbx_strand_id
1 'polypeptide(L)'
;MKKDASKIESIRPQDIEKRSFEIIEEEIKARGIPAPFSSGEDAGGDGSLLKKIVFRCIHTTADFDYASTLRFSKGVVDIMRDALRKGADVVTDTNMALTGINKKLLEKHGGRGYCFMADEDVAKEAKEREVTRAYVAMEKACSLHNTNAGRPMIIAIGNAPTALISLHKQICEGLFRPDLIIGVPVGFVNVTASKELIMETDIPYIVNEGNKGGSPVAAAIVNAVL
;
A
#
# COMPACT_ATOMS: atom_id res chain seq x y z
N MET A 1 16.94 -24.24 31.40
CA MET A 1 17.99 -23.35 30.86
C MET A 1 17.53 -21.90 31.04
N LYS A 2 18.21 -21.11 31.88
CA LYS A 2 17.95 -19.67 31.98
C LYS A 2 18.49 -19.03 30.67
N LYS A 3 17.61 -18.35 29.93
CA LYS A 3 18.07 -17.57 28.76
C LYS A 3 18.98 -16.45 29.27
N ASP A 4 20.12 -16.29 28.61
CA ASP A 4 21.12 -15.27 28.92
C ASP A 4 20.56 -13.88 28.51
N ALA A 5 20.19 -13.09 29.51
CA ALA A 5 19.65 -11.75 29.29
C ALA A 5 20.69 -10.74 28.77
N SER A 6 21.99 -11.10 28.77
CA SER A 6 23.08 -10.25 28.24
C SER A 6 23.00 -10.01 26.74
N LYS A 7 22.17 -10.79 26.01
CA LYS A 7 21.93 -10.65 24.57
C LYS A 7 20.83 -9.63 24.21
N ILE A 8 20.16 -9.03 25.21
CA ILE A 8 19.11 -8.03 24.98
C ILE A 8 19.75 -6.66 24.87
N GLU A 9 19.66 -6.06 23.67
CA GLU A 9 20.10 -4.68 23.46
C GLU A 9 19.21 -3.70 24.22
N SER A 10 19.81 -2.80 25.03
CA SER A 10 19.09 -1.70 25.68
C SER A 10 19.12 -0.49 24.76
N ILE A 11 17.98 -0.23 24.10
CA ILE A 11 17.82 0.85 23.09
C ILE A 11 16.74 1.81 23.59
N ARG A 12 16.99 3.13 23.43
CA ARG A 12 16.00 4.15 23.77
C ARG A 12 14.80 4.04 22.79
N PRO A 13 13.54 4.27 23.26
CA PRO A 13 12.35 4.11 22.42
C PRO A 13 12.41 4.85 21.08
N GLN A 14 12.99 6.07 21.04
CA GLN A 14 13.12 6.86 19.82
C GLN A 14 14.14 6.31 18.80
N ASP A 15 15.04 5.43 19.23
CA ASP A 15 16.10 4.86 18.39
C ASP A 15 15.75 3.44 17.85
N ILE A 16 14.66 2.83 18.36
CA ILE A 16 14.27 1.45 18.01
C ILE A 16 14.05 1.29 16.50
N GLU A 17 13.33 2.21 15.88
CA GLU A 17 13.05 2.14 14.44
C GLU A 17 14.34 2.25 13.62
N LYS A 18 15.21 3.20 13.98
CA LYS A 18 16.50 3.39 13.32
C LYS A 18 17.34 2.11 13.42
N ARG A 19 17.43 1.52 14.63
CA ARG A 19 18.17 0.27 14.85
C ARG A 19 17.58 -0.90 14.05
N SER A 20 16.26 -0.99 13.97
CA SER A 20 15.58 -1.99 13.14
C SER A 20 15.96 -1.85 11.67
N PHE A 21 16.04 -0.64 11.14
CA PHE A 21 16.42 -0.39 9.74
C PHE A 21 17.89 -0.69 9.50
N GLU A 22 18.78 -0.43 10.44
CA GLU A 22 20.18 -0.83 10.37
C GLU A 22 20.32 -2.36 10.27
N ILE A 23 19.60 -3.11 11.14
CA ILE A 23 19.58 -4.58 11.10
C ILE A 23 19.03 -5.09 9.76
N ILE A 24 17.94 -4.51 9.25
CA ILE A 24 17.36 -4.88 7.97
C ILE A 24 18.38 -4.67 6.84
N GLU A 25 19.11 -3.56 6.86
CA GLU A 25 20.12 -3.28 5.84
C GLU A 25 21.31 -4.28 5.91
N GLU A 26 21.77 -4.60 7.11
CA GLU A 26 22.83 -5.61 7.34
C GLU A 26 22.38 -6.99 6.83
N GLU A 27 21.16 -7.41 7.13
CA GLU A 27 20.57 -8.68 6.69
C GLU A 27 20.39 -8.76 5.17
N ILE A 28 19.92 -7.69 4.52
CA ILE A 28 19.80 -7.62 3.05
C ILE A 28 21.18 -7.83 2.42
N LYS A 29 22.22 -7.16 2.93
CA LYS A 29 23.59 -7.31 2.45
C LYS A 29 24.11 -8.72 2.69
N ALA A 30 23.91 -9.26 3.89
CA ALA A 30 24.39 -10.61 4.25
C ALA A 30 23.74 -11.72 3.41
N ARG A 31 22.46 -11.55 3.02
CA ARG A 31 21.74 -12.49 2.18
C ARG A 31 22.02 -12.30 0.68
N GLY A 32 22.77 -11.28 0.29
CA GLY A 32 23.04 -10.96 -1.11
C GLY A 32 21.78 -10.61 -1.90
N ILE A 33 20.75 -10.07 -1.23
CA ILE A 33 19.51 -9.66 -1.89
C ILE A 33 19.83 -8.40 -2.71
N PRO A 34 19.60 -8.41 -4.05
CA PRO A 34 19.78 -7.23 -4.87
C PRO A 34 18.91 -6.09 -4.33
N ALA A 35 19.53 -4.97 -4.02
CA ALA A 35 18.78 -3.83 -3.55
C ALA A 35 17.92 -3.26 -4.71
N PRO A 36 16.58 -3.32 -4.64
CA PRO A 36 15.70 -2.83 -5.71
C PRO A 36 15.81 -1.32 -5.94
N PHE A 37 16.53 -0.63 -5.05
CA PHE A 37 16.75 0.81 -5.07
C PHE A 37 18.15 1.20 -5.62
N SER A 38 18.98 0.24 -6.04
CA SER A 38 20.27 0.54 -6.70
C SER A 38 20.11 0.90 -8.18
N SER A 39 18.97 0.62 -8.79
CA SER A 39 18.60 1.04 -10.14
C SER A 39 17.58 2.18 -10.12
N GLY A 40 17.90 3.27 -9.41
CA GLY A 40 17.01 4.42 -9.19
C GLY A 40 16.56 5.19 -10.43
N GLU A 41 16.86 4.70 -11.64
CA GLU A 41 16.41 5.31 -12.89
C GLU A 41 14.94 5.03 -13.21
N ASP A 42 14.37 3.91 -12.73
CA ASP A 42 13.01 3.51 -13.10
C ASP A 42 11.92 4.00 -12.13
N ALA A 43 12.21 4.19 -10.84
CA ALA A 43 11.21 4.62 -9.86
C ALA A 43 11.05 6.15 -9.75
N GLY A 44 11.95 6.94 -10.32
CA GLY A 44 12.00 8.42 -10.26
C GLY A 44 12.39 8.97 -8.89
N GLY A 45 13.19 10.03 -8.85
CA GLY A 45 13.41 10.86 -7.67
C GLY A 45 14.23 10.26 -6.53
N ASP A 46 13.70 10.32 -5.31
CA ASP A 46 14.41 10.04 -4.08
C ASP A 46 14.51 8.53 -3.78
N GLY A 47 15.61 7.89 -4.21
CA GLY A 47 15.90 6.49 -3.88
C GLY A 47 15.89 6.18 -2.37
N SER A 48 16.03 7.20 -1.52
CA SER A 48 15.93 7.07 -0.06
C SER A 48 14.50 6.76 0.38
N LEU A 49 13.49 7.36 -0.27
CA LEU A 49 12.09 7.15 0.05
C LEU A 49 11.60 5.77 -0.42
N LEU A 50 12.05 5.32 -1.59
CA LEU A 50 11.78 3.96 -2.08
C LEU A 50 12.36 2.92 -1.09
N LYS A 51 13.63 3.09 -0.69
CA LYS A 51 14.27 2.27 0.35
C LYS A 51 13.44 2.26 1.63
N LYS A 52 12.95 3.42 2.09
CA LYS A 52 12.12 3.54 3.28
C LYS A 52 10.83 2.72 3.16
N ILE A 53 10.15 2.74 1.99
CA ILE A 53 8.94 1.93 1.74
C ILE A 53 9.25 0.44 1.89
N VAL A 54 10.30 -0.05 1.21
CA VAL A 54 10.72 -1.47 1.29
C VAL A 54 11.05 -1.86 2.73
N PHE A 55 11.84 -1.06 3.43
CA PHE A 55 12.23 -1.33 4.81
C PHE A 55 11.04 -1.34 5.77
N ARG A 56 10.05 -0.47 5.55
CA ARG A 56 8.80 -0.49 6.32
C ARG A 56 8.01 -1.77 6.09
N CYS A 57 7.94 -2.26 4.86
CA CYS A 57 7.28 -3.54 4.57
C CYS A 57 7.99 -4.70 5.27
N ILE A 58 9.32 -4.77 5.18
CA ILE A 58 10.13 -5.79 5.87
C ILE A 58 9.95 -5.67 7.39
N HIS A 59 10.05 -4.46 7.96
CA HIS A 59 9.88 -4.23 9.40
C HIS A 59 8.50 -4.67 9.90
N THR A 60 7.45 -4.44 9.11
CA THR A 60 6.07 -4.80 9.46
C THR A 60 5.84 -6.31 9.45
N THR A 61 6.56 -7.05 8.61
CA THR A 61 6.27 -8.48 8.34
C THR A 61 7.39 -9.43 8.77
N ALA A 62 8.59 -8.90 9.05
CA ALA A 62 9.84 -9.65 9.20
C ALA A 62 10.18 -10.51 7.96
N ASP A 63 9.65 -10.16 6.77
CA ASP A 63 9.78 -10.92 5.53
C ASP A 63 10.64 -10.14 4.52
N PHE A 64 11.82 -10.68 4.22
CA PHE A 64 12.80 -10.05 3.34
C PHE A 64 12.46 -10.17 1.85
N ASP A 65 11.51 -11.03 1.46
CA ASP A 65 11.09 -11.16 0.06
C ASP A 65 10.52 -9.85 -0.50
N TYR A 66 9.97 -8.98 0.35
CA TYR A 66 9.52 -7.65 -0.07
C TYR A 66 10.62 -6.81 -0.74
N ALA A 67 11.89 -7.06 -0.44
CA ALA A 67 13.00 -6.39 -1.11
C ALA A 67 13.11 -6.74 -2.60
N SER A 68 12.60 -7.91 -3.00
CA SER A 68 12.67 -8.41 -4.37
C SER A 68 11.31 -8.52 -5.08
N THR A 69 10.21 -8.47 -4.35
CA THR A 69 8.86 -8.69 -4.90
C THR A 69 8.02 -7.41 -5.03
N LEU A 70 8.39 -6.32 -4.36
CA LEU A 70 7.74 -5.03 -4.57
C LEU A 70 8.08 -4.47 -5.96
N ARG A 71 7.04 -4.05 -6.68
CA ARG A 71 7.13 -3.38 -7.99
C ARG A 71 6.59 -1.96 -7.88
N PHE A 72 7.31 -1.06 -8.51
CA PHE A 72 7.03 0.36 -8.52
C PHE A 72 6.91 0.83 -9.97
N SER A 73 5.81 1.44 -10.34
CA SER A 73 5.73 2.12 -11.63
C SER A 73 6.63 3.36 -11.63
N LYS A 74 7.02 3.80 -12.82
CA LYS A 74 7.94 4.93 -12.99
C LYS A 74 7.43 6.19 -12.26
N GLY A 75 8.25 6.77 -11.40
CA GLY A 75 7.95 8.01 -10.69
C GLY A 75 6.89 7.91 -9.58
N VAL A 76 6.38 6.71 -9.27
CA VAL A 76 5.25 6.53 -8.34
C VAL A 76 5.51 7.08 -6.94
N VAL A 77 6.75 7.03 -6.48
CA VAL A 77 7.11 7.52 -5.13
C VAL A 77 6.95 9.03 -5.03
N ASP A 78 7.38 9.77 -6.06
CA ASP A 78 7.18 11.22 -6.14
C ASP A 78 5.71 11.58 -6.31
N ILE A 79 4.98 10.85 -7.18
CA ILE A 79 3.54 11.02 -7.38
C ILE A 79 2.81 10.83 -6.05
N MET A 80 3.13 9.78 -5.29
CA MET A 80 2.53 9.51 -3.99
C MET A 80 2.81 10.61 -2.98
N ARG A 81 4.07 11.05 -2.89
CA ARG A 81 4.47 12.14 -2.00
C ARG A 81 3.73 13.43 -2.31
N ASP A 82 3.64 13.78 -3.59
CA ASP A 82 2.98 15.00 -4.03
C ASP A 82 1.46 14.94 -3.83
N ALA A 83 0.83 13.78 -4.09
CA ALA A 83 -0.59 13.56 -3.81
C ALA A 83 -0.89 13.74 -2.31
N LEU A 84 -0.09 13.10 -1.43
CA LEU A 84 -0.26 13.23 0.02
C LEU A 84 -0.08 14.67 0.49
N ARG A 85 0.93 15.40 0.00
CA ARG A 85 1.15 16.82 0.32
C ARG A 85 0.01 17.73 -0.13
N LYS A 86 -0.68 17.37 -1.22
CA LYS A 86 -1.87 18.07 -1.73
C LYS A 86 -3.15 17.66 -1.01
N GLY A 87 -3.06 16.83 0.03
CA GLY A 87 -4.21 16.39 0.82
C GLY A 87 -5.03 15.30 0.14
N ALA A 88 -4.37 14.29 -0.39
CA ALA A 88 -5.03 13.16 -1.01
C ALA A 88 -6.01 12.44 -0.07
N ASP A 89 -7.15 12.02 -0.62
CA ASP A 89 -8.01 11.04 0.03
C ASP A 89 -7.39 9.64 -0.13
N VAL A 90 -7.34 8.87 0.97
CA VAL A 90 -6.83 7.50 0.96
C VAL A 90 -7.98 6.54 1.20
N VAL A 91 -8.29 5.70 0.22
CA VAL A 91 -9.34 4.68 0.31
C VAL A 91 -8.74 3.31 0.50
N THR A 92 -9.22 2.57 1.49
CA THR A 92 -8.76 1.21 1.80
C THR A 92 -9.86 0.18 1.64
N ASP A 93 -9.48 -1.07 1.39
CA ASP A 93 -10.41 -2.20 1.30
C ASP A 93 -10.71 -2.86 2.66
N THR A 94 -10.07 -2.40 3.75
CA THR A 94 -10.33 -2.90 5.10
C THR A 94 -10.21 -1.79 6.14
N ASN A 95 -11.01 -1.88 7.20
CA ASN A 95 -10.85 -1.00 8.36
C ASN A 95 -9.50 -1.23 9.08
N MET A 96 -8.92 -2.42 8.98
CA MET A 96 -7.59 -2.71 9.52
C MET A 96 -6.52 -1.85 8.84
N ALA A 97 -6.51 -1.77 7.50
CA ALA A 97 -5.58 -0.92 6.76
C ALA A 97 -5.81 0.56 7.11
N LEU A 98 -7.06 1.02 7.13
CA LEU A 98 -7.41 2.39 7.50
C LEU A 98 -6.97 2.75 8.93
N THR A 99 -7.12 1.82 9.88
CA THR A 99 -6.70 2.05 11.27
C THR A 99 -5.18 2.08 11.41
N GLY A 100 -4.47 1.33 10.56
CA GLY A 100 -3.00 1.31 10.54
C GLY A 100 -2.37 2.59 9.95
N ILE A 101 -3.12 3.40 9.19
CA ILE A 101 -2.63 4.66 8.63
C ILE A 101 -2.58 5.74 9.73
N ASN A 102 -1.51 6.52 9.75
CA ASN A 102 -1.36 7.65 10.66
C ASN A 102 -2.29 8.81 10.26
N LYS A 103 -3.52 8.75 10.77
CA LYS A 103 -4.57 9.74 10.46
C LYS A 103 -4.16 11.16 10.81
N LYS A 104 -3.42 11.38 11.90
CA LYS A 104 -2.97 12.72 12.31
C LYS A 104 -2.04 13.34 11.26
N LEU A 105 -1.11 12.56 10.70
CA LEU A 105 -0.24 13.05 9.65
C LEU A 105 -1.01 13.25 8.33
N LEU A 106 -1.92 12.33 7.97
CA LEU A 106 -2.76 12.48 6.79
C LEU A 106 -3.61 13.76 6.87
N GLU A 107 -4.30 13.98 7.99
CA GLU A 107 -5.13 15.16 8.23
C GLU A 107 -4.32 16.47 8.28
N LYS A 108 -3.07 16.43 8.77
CA LYS A 108 -2.16 17.59 8.76
C LYS A 108 -1.92 18.12 7.34
N HIS A 109 -1.93 17.24 6.34
CA HIS A 109 -1.85 17.62 4.94
C HIS A 109 -3.21 17.88 4.29
N GLY A 110 -4.30 17.83 5.07
CA GLY A 110 -5.67 18.00 4.57
C GLY A 110 -6.27 16.74 3.95
N GLY A 111 -5.59 15.60 4.02
CA GLY A 111 -6.07 14.32 3.52
C GLY A 111 -7.11 13.68 4.43
N ARG A 112 -7.86 12.71 3.89
CA ARG A 112 -8.89 11.93 4.61
C ARG A 112 -8.73 10.47 4.28
N GLY A 113 -9.05 9.60 5.27
CA GLY A 113 -9.06 8.16 5.07
C GLY A 113 -10.48 7.61 5.00
N TYR A 114 -10.73 6.68 4.06
CA TYR A 114 -12.04 6.05 3.85
C TYR A 114 -11.92 4.53 3.78
N CYS A 115 -12.97 3.86 4.25
CA CYS A 115 -13.19 2.43 4.05
C CYS A 115 -14.69 2.19 4.00
N PHE A 116 -15.23 1.80 2.86
CA PHE A 116 -16.67 1.63 2.63
C PHE A 116 -17.19 0.21 2.93
N MET A 117 -16.33 -0.68 3.44
CA MET A 117 -16.67 -2.09 3.66
C MET A 117 -17.79 -2.34 4.67
N ALA A 118 -18.00 -1.41 5.60
CA ALA A 118 -19.04 -1.50 6.63
C ALA A 118 -20.33 -0.75 6.26
N ASP A 119 -20.35 -0.05 5.12
CA ASP A 119 -21.49 0.76 4.71
C ASP A 119 -22.68 -0.14 4.31
N GLU A 120 -23.87 0.21 4.77
CA GLU A 120 -25.10 -0.58 4.57
C GLU A 120 -25.50 -0.67 3.08
N ASP A 121 -25.33 0.42 2.34
CA ASP A 121 -25.59 0.47 0.90
C ASP A 121 -24.65 -0.48 0.13
N VAL A 122 -23.35 -0.50 0.48
CA VAL A 122 -22.37 -1.42 -0.08
C VAL A 122 -22.72 -2.87 0.24
N ALA A 123 -23.11 -3.15 1.47
CA ALA A 123 -23.51 -4.51 1.87
C ALA A 123 -24.77 -4.99 1.15
N LYS A 124 -25.77 -4.13 0.98
CA LYS A 124 -27.01 -4.42 0.28
C LYS A 124 -26.76 -4.68 -1.21
N GLU A 125 -26.09 -3.76 -1.87
CA GLU A 125 -25.79 -3.87 -3.30
C GLU A 125 -24.92 -5.09 -3.63
N ALA A 126 -23.90 -5.39 -2.81
CA ALA A 126 -23.07 -6.56 -2.96
C ALA A 126 -23.88 -7.87 -2.91
N LYS A 127 -24.86 -7.94 -1.99
CA LYS A 127 -25.76 -9.10 -1.86
C LYS A 127 -26.70 -9.21 -3.06
N GLU A 128 -27.29 -8.11 -3.53
CA GLU A 128 -28.23 -8.09 -4.66
C GLU A 128 -27.55 -8.47 -5.98
N ARG A 129 -26.27 -8.10 -6.14
CA ARG A 129 -25.48 -8.36 -7.36
C ARG A 129 -24.65 -9.63 -7.28
N GLU A 130 -24.67 -10.37 -6.16
CA GLU A 130 -23.85 -11.57 -5.91
C GLU A 130 -22.35 -11.33 -6.10
N VAL A 131 -21.86 -10.14 -5.70
CA VAL A 131 -20.46 -9.75 -5.73
C VAL A 131 -19.94 -9.49 -4.31
N THR A 132 -18.61 -9.34 -4.16
CA THR A 132 -18.03 -9.02 -2.85
C THR A 132 -18.26 -7.56 -2.47
N ARG A 133 -18.34 -7.26 -1.17
CA ARG A 133 -18.40 -5.87 -0.68
C ARG A 133 -17.21 -5.05 -1.14
N ALA A 134 -16.03 -5.66 -1.23
CA ALA A 134 -14.82 -4.98 -1.68
C ALA A 134 -14.94 -4.53 -3.15
N TYR A 135 -15.63 -5.29 -3.98
CA TYR A 135 -15.93 -4.91 -5.36
C TYR A 135 -16.79 -3.63 -5.42
N VAL A 136 -17.92 -3.61 -4.72
CA VAL A 136 -18.84 -2.47 -4.65
C VAL A 136 -18.20 -1.26 -3.94
N ALA A 137 -17.39 -1.51 -2.90
CA ALA A 137 -16.67 -0.44 -2.20
C ALA A 137 -15.76 0.38 -3.13
N MET A 138 -15.16 -0.25 -4.15
CA MET A 138 -14.36 0.46 -5.15
C MET A 138 -15.22 1.26 -6.15
N GLU A 139 -16.41 0.79 -6.47
CA GLU A 139 -17.37 1.59 -7.26
C GLU A 139 -17.82 2.84 -6.47
N LYS A 140 -18.02 2.70 -5.16
CA LYS A 140 -18.31 3.85 -4.28
C LYS A 140 -17.13 4.80 -4.17
N ALA A 141 -15.88 4.29 -4.16
CA ALA A 141 -14.67 5.12 -4.21
C ALA A 141 -14.59 5.93 -5.51
N CYS A 142 -14.92 5.34 -6.65
CA CYS A 142 -15.02 6.02 -7.93
C CYS A 142 -16.04 7.17 -7.88
N SER A 143 -17.23 6.91 -7.34
CA SER A 143 -18.28 7.93 -7.17
C SER A 143 -17.83 9.08 -6.27
N LEU A 144 -17.12 8.79 -5.17
CA LEU A 144 -16.53 9.81 -4.29
C LEU A 144 -15.51 10.66 -5.04
N HIS A 145 -14.62 10.04 -5.80
CA HIS A 145 -13.59 10.74 -6.59
C HIS A 145 -14.22 11.69 -7.61
N ASN A 146 -15.21 11.21 -8.35
CA ASN A 146 -15.92 12.02 -9.36
C ASN A 146 -16.68 13.19 -8.75
N THR A 147 -17.17 13.04 -7.51
CA THR A 147 -17.84 14.12 -6.77
C THR A 147 -16.84 15.15 -6.24
N ASN A 148 -15.65 14.71 -5.83
CA ASN A 148 -14.58 15.55 -5.28
C ASN A 148 -13.54 15.93 -6.36
N ALA A 149 -13.99 16.28 -7.56
CA ALA A 149 -13.14 16.58 -8.70
C ALA A 149 -11.97 17.51 -8.35
N GLY A 150 -10.74 17.08 -8.66
CA GLY A 150 -9.52 17.83 -8.40
C GLY A 150 -8.82 17.51 -7.08
N ARG A 151 -9.40 16.65 -6.22
CA ARG A 151 -8.73 16.16 -5.02
C ARG A 151 -8.01 14.86 -5.34
N PRO A 152 -6.69 14.74 -5.07
CA PRO A 152 -5.97 13.51 -5.34
C PRO A 152 -6.56 12.33 -4.56
N MET A 153 -6.52 11.13 -5.15
CA MET A 153 -6.98 9.91 -4.49
C MET A 153 -5.96 8.78 -4.62
N ILE A 154 -5.65 8.17 -3.49
CA ILE A 154 -4.80 6.99 -3.37
C ILE A 154 -5.67 5.81 -2.95
N ILE A 155 -5.63 4.72 -3.71
CA ILE A 155 -6.31 3.48 -3.36
C ILE A 155 -5.30 2.51 -2.74
N ALA A 156 -5.58 2.00 -1.55
CA ALA A 156 -4.69 1.09 -0.81
C ALA A 156 -5.39 -0.22 -0.46
N ILE A 157 -5.13 -1.25 -1.29
CA ILE A 157 -5.75 -2.58 -1.20
C ILE A 157 -4.79 -3.55 -0.54
N GLY A 158 -5.17 -4.07 0.64
CA GLY A 158 -4.36 -5.00 1.43
C GLY A 158 -4.97 -6.39 1.60
N ASN A 159 -6.23 -6.60 1.23
CA ASN A 159 -6.90 -7.87 1.50
C ASN A 159 -7.65 -8.45 0.30
N ALA A 160 -8.46 -7.67 -0.41
CA ALA A 160 -9.43 -8.19 -1.36
C ALA A 160 -8.96 -8.09 -2.83
N PRO A 161 -8.61 -9.21 -3.50
CA PRO A 161 -8.32 -9.22 -4.94
C PRO A 161 -9.46 -8.65 -5.79
N THR A 162 -10.70 -8.88 -5.35
CA THR A 162 -11.90 -8.38 -6.05
C THR A 162 -12.01 -6.86 -6.05
N ALA A 163 -11.37 -6.17 -5.11
CA ALA A 163 -11.23 -4.72 -5.15
C ALA A 163 -10.34 -4.29 -6.34
N LEU A 164 -9.21 -4.95 -6.58
CA LEU A 164 -8.35 -4.67 -7.73
C LEU A 164 -9.04 -4.99 -9.05
N ILE A 165 -9.82 -6.07 -9.12
CA ILE A 165 -10.61 -6.44 -10.30
C ILE A 165 -11.65 -5.35 -10.61
N SER A 166 -12.35 -4.84 -9.59
CA SER A 166 -13.31 -3.74 -9.75
C SER A 166 -12.63 -2.46 -10.24
N LEU A 167 -11.48 -2.11 -9.66
CA LEU A 167 -10.69 -0.95 -10.08
C LEU A 167 -10.25 -1.06 -11.53
N HIS A 168 -9.65 -2.20 -11.90
CA HIS A 168 -9.22 -2.45 -13.28
C HIS A 168 -10.37 -2.27 -14.28
N LYS A 169 -11.54 -2.86 -14.00
CA LYS A 169 -12.71 -2.69 -14.86
C LYS A 169 -13.08 -1.21 -15.04
N GLN A 170 -13.21 -0.47 -13.95
CA GLN A 170 -13.58 0.95 -13.98
C GLN A 170 -12.53 1.82 -14.70
N ILE A 171 -11.25 1.49 -14.55
CA ILE A 171 -10.16 2.18 -15.26
C ILE A 171 -10.26 1.92 -16.77
N CYS A 172 -10.42 0.65 -17.19
CA CYS A 172 -10.57 0.29 -18.60
C CYS A 172 -11.82 0.90 -19.24
N GLU A 173 -12.89 1.07 -18.48
CA GLU A 173 -14.13 1.73 -18.92
C GLU A 173 -14.01 3.28 -18.91
N GLY A 174 -12.89 3.84 -18.47
CA GLY A 174 -12.66 5.28 -18.37
C GLY A 174 -13.48 5.98 -17.29
N LEU A 175 -14.05 5.24 -16.36
CA LEU A 175 -14.92 5.76 -15.30
C LEU A 175 -14.13 6.26 -14.08
N PHE A 176 -12.94 5.72 -13.85
CA PHE A 176 -12.14 6.01 -12.67
C PHE A 176 -10.65 6.14 -13.01
N ARG A 177 -10.04 7.18 -12.46
CA ARG A 177 -8.63 7.45 -12.66
C ARG A 177 -7.99 7.98 -11.36
N PRO A 178 -7.71 7.10 -10.38
CA PRO A 178 -7.02 7.50 -9.15
C PRO A 178 -5.58 7.92 -9.46
N ASP A 179 -4.97 8.73 -8.58
CA ASP A 179 -3.58 9.17 -8.75
C ASP A 179 -2.58 8.02 -8.58
N LEU A 180 -2.95 7.01 -7.76
CA LEU A 180 -2.08 5.86 -7.52
C LEU A 180 -2.86 4.71 -6.87
N ILE A 181 -2.44 3.47 -7.16
CA ILE A 181 -2.94 2.25 -6.54
C ILE A 181 -1.81 1.52 -5.80
N ILE A 182 -2.00 1.28 -4.50
CA ILE A 182 -1.21 0.34 -3.71
C ILE A 182 -1.94 -1.00 -3.73
N GLY A 183 -1.44 -1.96 -4.52
CA GLY A 183 -2.04 -3.25 -4.75
C GLY A 183 -1.28 -4.37 -4.06
N VAL A 184 -1.52 -4.58 -2.77
CA VAL A 184 -0.83 -5.58 -1.95
C VAL A 184 -1.79 -6.53 -1.22
N PRO A 185 -2.87 -7.03 -1.87
CA PRO A 185 -3.71 -8.03 -1.22
C PRO A 185 -2.94 -9.32 -0.96
N VAL A 186 -3.25 -9.98 0.17
CA VAL A 186 -2.71 -11.28 0.55
C VAL A 186 -3.71 -12.38 0.24
N GLY A 187 -3.26 -13.56 -0.19
CA GLY A 187 -4.12 -14.71 -0.39
C GLY A 187 -3.72 -15.57 -1.60
N PHE A 188 -4.66 -16.42 -2.06
CA PHE A 188 -4.37 -17.42 -3.08
C PHE A 188 -5.31 -17.37 -4.28
N VAL A 189 -6.59 -17.03 -4.08
CA VAL A 189 -7.58 -17.00 -5.17
C VAL A 189 -7.54 -15.64 -5.86
N ASN A 190 -7.17 -15.62 -7.13
CA ASN A 190 -7.08 -14.42 -7.97
C ASN A 190 -6.13 -13.31 -7.49
N VAL A 191 -5.31 -13.57 -6.46
CA VAL A 191 -4.43 -12.53 -5.88
C VAL A 191 -3.39 -12.08 -6.90
N THR A 192 -2.63 -13.02 -7.45
CA THR A 192 -1.58 -12.71 -8.43
C THR A 192 -2.16 -12.08 -9.69
N ALA A 193 -3.18 -12.70 -10.27
CA ALA A 193 -3.83 -12.19 -11.48
C ALA A 193 -4.40 -10.76 -11.28
N SER A 194 -5.04 -10.48 -10.14
CA SER A 194 -5.57 -9.13 -9.89
C SER A 194 -4.49 -8.05 -9.77
N LYS A 195 -3.32 -8.40 -9.27
CA LYS A 195 -2.16 -7.50 -9.19
C LYS A 195 -1.58 -7.25 -10.59
N GLU A 196 -1.47 -8.30 -11.40
CA GLU A 196 -1.02 -8.20 -12.79
C GLU A 196 -1.93 -7.28 -13.61
N LEU A 197 -3.26 -7.41 -13.47
CA LEU A 197 -4.21 -6.50 -14.12
C LEU A 197 -3.94 -5.03 -13.79
N ILE A 198 -3.60 -4.69 -12.54
CA ILE A 198 -3.27 -3.30 -12.18
C ILE A 198 -1.96 -2.86 -12.82
N MET A 199 -0.95 -3.73 -12.89
CA MET A 199 0.33 -3.41 -13.53
C MET A 199 0.24 -3.20 -15.04
N GLU A 200 -0.81 -3.72 -15.69
CA GLU A 200 -1.10 -3.50 -17.12
C GLU A 200 -1.79 -2.15 -17.40
N THR A 201 -2.31 -1.46 -16.36
CA THR A 201 -2.93 -0.14 -16.53
C THR A 201 -1.88 0.97 -16.64
N ASP A 202 -2.32 2.14 -17.08
CA ASP A 202 -1.52 3.37 -17.09
C ASP A 202 -1.56 4.15 -15.76
N ILE A 203 -2.22 3.60 -14.73
CA ILE A 203 -2.28 4.20 -13.39
C ILE A 203 -0.99 3.90 -12.62
N PRO A 204 -0.37 4.91 -11.98
CA PRO A 204 0.77 4.68 -11.11
C PRO A 204 0.47 3.65 -10.02
N TYR A 205 1.41 2.73 -9.77
CA TYR A 205 1.18 1.65 -8.81
C TYR A 205 2.40 1.33 -7.94
N ILE A 206 2.10 0.80 -6.75
CA ILE A 206 3.01 0.03 -5.90
C ILE A 206 2.34 -1.32 -5.66
N VAL A 207 2.92 -2.40 -6.18
CA VAL A 207 2.35 -3.75 -6.14
C VAL A 207 3.37 -4.72 -5.56
N ASN A 208 2.95 -5.67 -4.74
CA ASN A 208 3.78 -6.80 -4.34
C ASN A 208 3.44 -8.03 -5.19
N GLU A 209 4.37 -8.52 -5.98
CA GLU A 209 4.18 -9.73 -6.77
C GLU A 209 3.90 -10.97 -5.91
N GLY A 210 3.22 -11.96 -6.49
CA GLY A 210 2.87 -13.20 -5.81
C GLY A 210 1.78 -13.02 -4.75
N ASN A 211 1.71 -13.98 -3.81
CA ASN A 211 0.59 -14.13 -2.88
C ASN A 211 0.73 -13.31 -1.58
N LYS A 212 1.91 -12.75 -1.31
CA LYS A 212 2.20 -11.99 -0.09
C LYS A 212 1.62 -10.58 -0.16
N GLY A 213 1.29 -10.04 1.02
CA GLY A 213 0.69 -8.72 1.17
C GLY A 213 0.02 -8.59 2.54
N GLY A 214 -1.02 -7.78 2.60
CA GLY A 214 -1.84 -7.64 3.80
C GLY A 214 -2.18 -6.19 4.13
N SER A 215 -3.26 -6.00 4.88
CA SER A 215 -3.67 -4.67 5.39
C SER A 215 -2.54 -3.93 6.13
N PRO A 216 -1.70 -4.60 6.97
CA PRO A 216 -0.55 -3.95 7.59
C PRO A 216 0.48 -3.44 6.58
N VAL A 217 0.69 -4.18 5.48
CA VAL A 217 1.63 -3.80 4.42
C VAL A 217 1.11 -2.57 3.66
N ALA A 218 -0.18 -2.55 3.31
CA ALA A 218 -0.80 -1.39 2.67
C ALA A 218 -0.67 -0.12 3.54
N ALA A 219 -0.96 -0.23 4.83
CA ALA A 219 -0.78 0.88 5.78
C ALA A 219 0.69 1.29 5.93
N ALA A 220 1.63 0.34 5.97
CA ALA A 220 3.06 0.60 6.09
C ALA A 220 3.60 1.39 4.90
N ILE A 221 3.15 1.08 3.68
CA ILE A 221 3.51 1.82 2.46
C ILE A 221 3.02 3.27 2.55
N VAL A 222 1.77 3.49 2.93
CA VAL A 222 1.22 4.86 3.09
C VAL A 222 2.02 5.63 4.16
N ASN A 223 2.24 5.03 5.32
CA ASN A 223 2.96 5.67 6.43
C ASN A 223 4.45 5.94 6.13
N ALA A 224 5.04 5.20 5.21
CA ALA A 224 6.44 5.43 4.81
C ALA A 224 6.62 6.78 4.11
N VAL A 225 5.57 7.30 3.47
CA VAL A 225 5.61 8.54 2.67
C VAL A 225 4.97 9.72 3.42
N LEU A 226 4.05 9.46 4.37
CA LEU A 226 3.53 10.44 5.31
C LEU A 226 4.62 10.93 6.27
#